data_624d9a20288ce54ea242ab349840a4f8
#
_entry.id   624d9a20288ce54ea242ab349840a4f8
#
_cell.length_a   1.000
_cell.length_b   1.000
_cell.length_c   1.000
_cell.angle_alpha   90.00
_cell.angle_beta   90.00
_cell.angle_gamma   90.00
#
_symmetry.space_group_name_H-M   'P 1'
#
loop_
_entity.id
_entity.type
_entity.pdbx_description
1 polymer ?
#
loop_
_entity_poly.entity_id
_entity_poly.type
_entity_poly.pdbx_seq_one_letter_code
_entity_poly.pdbx_strand_id
1 'polypeptide(L)'
;FDKWDDALEQELIKRNAIIIPHGSFIAYMGHDRVKGMKAMYYGTKEILEWESDRSMERQWMEKSGLKLPRVFTDPEEIEKPVIVKFHGAGGGFGYFVAKSTEQFWEVKNKKHPDNNDYAIQEYIVGVPVYAHFFQSPITGELEILSFDKRYESNADSIGRIKAEDQLAANIHTSYTIVGNIPIVIRESLLPKFFEMGESVVKVSKDITANGKGLFGPFCLECIVTRKLEIFCFEISARIVAGTNPFVEGSPYTALKYDVPMSTGRRIALDIKQAIEGGKLEDILG
;
A
#
# COMPACT_ATOMS: atom_id res chain seq x y z
N PHE A 1 -8.09 -22.71 -8.97
CA PHE A 1 -6.84 -23.00 -9.70
C PHE A 1 -5.68 -22.93 -8.71
N ASP A 2 -4.83 -23.94 -8.70
CA ASP A 2 -3.71 -24.03 -7.74
C ASP A 2 -2.42 -23.41 -8.32
N LYS A 3 -2.42 -23.06 -9.60
CA LYS A 3 -1.26 -22.52 -10.29
C LYS A 3 -1.67 -21.73 -11.53
N TRP A 4 -0.97 -20.65 -11.79
CA TRP A 4 -1.05 -19.93 -13.04
C TRP A 4 -0.15 -20.58 -14.09
N ASP A 5 -0.70 -20.93 -15.25
CA ASP A 5 0.02 -21.43 -16.41
C ASP A 5 -0.60 -20.89 -17.71
N ASP A 6 0.03 -21.21 -18.84
CA ASP A 6 -0.40 -20.72 -20.15
C ASP A 6 -1.79 -21.28 -20.53
N ALA A 7 -2.12 -22.51 -20.08
CA ALA A 7 -3.42 -23.12 -20.36
C ALA A 7 -4.54 -22.38 -19.66
N LEU A 8 -4.34 -21.98 -18.40
CA LEU A 8 -5.27 -21.15 -17.65
C LEU A 8 -5.44 -19.78 -18.30
N GLU A 9 -4.34 -19.14 -18.71
CA GLU A 9 -4.39 -17.85 -19.38
C GLU A 9 -5.20 -17.92 -20.70
N GLN A 10 -4.97 -18.94 -21.53
CA GLN A 10 -5.74 -19.14 -22.75
C GLN A 10 -7.22 -19.36 -22.49
N GLU A 11 -7.56 -20.10 -21.41
CA GLU A 11 -8.97 -20.30 -21.01
C GLU A 11 -9.63 -18.98 -20.59
N LEU A 12 -8.90 -18.11 -19.84
CA LEU A 12 -9.40 -16.80 -19.44
C LEU A 12 -9.61 -15.87 -20.67
N ILE A 13 -8.68 -15.87 -21.62
CA ILE A 13 -8.81 -15.13 -22.88
C ILE A 13 -10.04 -15.62 -23.66
N LYS A 14 -10.20 -16.93 -23.82
CA LYS A 14 -11.35 -17.51 -24.50
C LYS A 14 -12.69 -17.14 -23.88
N ARG A 15 -12.72 -16.95 -22.55
CA ARG A 15 -13.92 -16.53 -21.80
C ARG A 15 -14.13 -15.03 -21.77
N ASN A 16 -13.26 -14.24 -22.38
CA ASN A 16 -13.25 -12.78 -22.25
C ASN A 16 -13.24 -12.33 -20.77
N ALA A 17 -12.51 -13.04 -19.92
CA ALA A 17 -12.45 -12.75 -18.50
C ALA A 17 -11.55 -11.55 -18.21
N ILE A 18 -12.01 -10.66 -17.34
CA ILE A 18 -11.22 -9.54 -16.81
C ILE A 18 -10.67 -9.94 -15.44
N ILE A 19 -9.36 -9.93 -15.31
CA ILE A 19 -8.68 -10.24 -14.05
C ILE A 19 -8.70 -8.99 -13.17
N ILE A 20 -9.22 -9.14 -11.94
CA ILE A 20 -9.17 -8.11 -10.90
C ILE A 20 -8.03 -8.44 -9.94
N PRO A 21 -6.92 -7.69 -9.98
CA PRO A 21 -5.75 -8.01 -9.15
C PRO A 21 -5.92 -7.56 -7.71
N HIS A 22 -5.25 -8.27 -6.81
CA HIS A 22 -5.00 -7.84 -5.43
C HIS A 22 -3.56 -8.19 -5.03
N GLY A 23 -3.10 -7.73 -3.85
CA GLY A 23 -1.71 -7.86 -3.42
C GLY A 23 -1.13 -9.26 -3.51
N SER A 24 -1.87 -10.29 -3.12
CA SER A 24 -1.42 -11.69 -3.22
C SER A 24 -1.20 -12.13 -4.66
N PHE A 25 -2.00 -11.66 -5.61
CA PHE A 25 -1.84 -11.99 -7.02
C PHE A 25 -0.45 -11.58 -7.52
N ILE A 26 -0.05 -10.33 -7.26
CA ILE A 26 1.28 -9.83 -7.64
C ILE A 26 2.40 -10.57 -6.90
N ALA A 27 2.24 -10.80 -5.59
CA ALA A 27 3.23 -11.48 -4.77
C ALA A 27 3.52 -12.93 -5.23
N TYR A 28 2.49 -13.65 -5.71
CA TYR A 28 2.64 -15.04 -6.18
C TYR A 28 3.01 -15.17 -7.66
N MET A 29 2.54 -14.23 -8.49
CA MET A 29 2.80 -14.27 -9.92
C MET A 29 4.19 -13.71 -10.29
N GLY A 30 4.64 -12.72 -9.55
CA GLY A 30 5.79 -11.88 -9.90
C GLY A 30 5.43 -10.81 -10.94
N HIS A 31 6.14 -9.70 -10.85
CA HIS A 31 5.92 -8.52 -11.69
C HIS A 31 6.06 -8.83 -13.20
N ASP A 32 7.15 -9.48 -13.60
CA ASP A 32 7.45 -9.79 -15.02
C ASP A 32 6.33 -10.60 -15.69
N ARG A 33 5.78 -11.56 -14.95
CA ARG A 33 4.70 -12.39 -15.47
C ARG A 33 3.40 -11.61 -15.62
N VAL A 34 3.09 -10.74 -14.68
CA VAL A 34 1.92 -9.85 -14.77
C VAL A 34 2.09 -8.88 -15.94
N LYS A 35 3.27 -8.29 -16.13
CA LYS A 35 3.60 -7.39 -17.25
C LYS A 35 3.42 -8.09 -18.61
N GLY A 36 3.85 -9.33 -18.72
CA GLY A 36 3.75 -10.15 -19.95
C GLY A 36 2.37 -10.77 -20.22
N MET A 37 1.44 -10.68 -19.29
CA MET A 37 0.10 -11.27 -19.38
C MET A 37 -0.71 -10.68 -20.53
N LYS A 38 -1.36 -11.56 -21.32
CA LYS A 38 -2.22 -11.20 -22.46
C LYS A 38 -3.71 -11.18 -22.10
N ALA A 39 -4.10 -11.87 -21.00
CA ALA A 39 -5.45 -11.83 -20.50
C ALA A 39 -5.81 -10.41 -20.04
N MET A 40 -7.08 -10.00 -20.23
CA MET A 40 -7.56 -8.69 -19.82
C MET A 40 -7.35 -8.48 -18.31
N TYR A 41 -6.76 -7.35 -17.98
CA TYR A 41 -6.37 -7.02 -16.61
C TYR A 41 -6.93 -5.64 -16.26
N TYR A 42 -7.69 -5.54 -15.19
CA TYR A 42 -8.21 -4.28 -14.68
C TYR A 42 -7.11 -3.51 -13.93
N GLY A 43 -6.78 -2.32 -14.37
CA GLY A 43 -5.69 -1.52 -13.81
C GLY A 43 -4.48 -1.41 -14.74
N THR A 44 -3.52 -0.57 -14.39
CA THR A 44 -2.31 -0.32 -15.19
C THR A 44 -1.17 -1.22 -14.75
N LYS A 45 -0.75 -2.18 -15.60
CA LYS A 45 0.36 -3.08 -15.31
C LYS A 45 1.71 -2.35 -15.12
N GLU A 46 1.95 -1.28 -15.87
CA GLU A 46 3.19 -0.50 -15.78
C GLU A 46 3.38 0.14 -14.40
N ILE A 47 2.29 0.56 -13.75
CA ILE A 47 2.37 1.18 -12.42
C ILE A 47 2.81 0.21 -11.33
N LEU A 48 2.60 -1.09 -11.55
CA LEU A 48 3.02 -2.15 -10.61
C LEU A 48 4.54 -2.30 -10.56
N GLU A 49 5.25 -1.92 -11.62
CA GLU A 49 6.72 -1.86 -11.62
C GLU A 49 7.19 -0.79 -10.63
N TRP A 50 6.55 0.38 -10.65
CA TRP A 50 6.82 1.45 -9.72
C TRP A 50 6.48 1.08 -8.27
N GLU A 51 5.39 0.35 -8.04
CA GLU A 51 5.05 -0.18 -6.70
C GLU A 51 6.05 -1.22 -6.20
N SER A 52 6.54 -2.11 -7.08
CA SER A 52 7.37 -3.24 -6.67
C SER A 52 8.83 -2.88 -6.42
N ASP A 53 9.35 -1.83 -7.05
CA ASP A 53 10.71 -1.31 -6.84
C ASP A 53 10.71 -0.18 -5.83
N ARG A 54 11.33 -0.39 -4.67
CA ARG A 54 11.33 0.60 -3.57
C ARG A 54 11.95 1.95 -3.94
N SER A 55 12.93 1.96 -4.86
CA SER A 55 13.55 3.21 -5.30
C SER A 55 12.62 3.97 -6.23
N MET A 56 11.98 3.27 -7.16
CA MET A 56 10.99 3.85 -8.07
C MET A 56 9.75 4.33 -7.31
N GLU A 57 9.23 3.53 -6.39
CA GLU A 57 8.10 3.91 -5.52
C GLU A 57 8.40 5.18 -4.74
N ARG A 58 9.60 5.25 -4.12
CA ARG A 58 10.03 6.43 -3.41
C ARG A 58 10.12 7.66 -4.31
N GLN A 59 10.70 7.52 -5.51
CA GLN A 59 10.75 8.61 -6.50
C GLN A 59 9.35 9.08 -6.90
N TRP A 60 8.40 8.15 -7.06
CA TRP A 60 7.01 8.49 -7.34
C TRP A 60 6.40 9.33 -6.21
N MET A 61 6.55 8.88 -4.97
CA MET A 61 6.09 9.62 -3.78
C MET A 61 6.73 11.00 -3.66
N GLU A 62 8.06 11.12 -3.90
CA GLU A 62 8.79 12.40 -3.86
C GLU A 62 8.31 13.36 -4.96
N LYS A 63 8.16 12.89 -6.19
CA LYS A 63 7.60 13.68 -7.31
C LYS A 63 6.16 14.12 -7.04
N SER A 64 5.40 13.33 -6.30
CA SER A 64 4.04 13.66 -5.85
C SER A 64 4.01 14.68 -4.71
N GLY A 65 5.16 15.13 -4.21
CA GLY A 65 5.26 16.11 -3.13
C GLY A 65 4.82 15.56 -1.77
N LEU A 66 4.78 14.25 -1.59
CA LEU A 66 4.40 13.63 -0.32
C LEU A 66 5.50 13.82 0.72
N LYS A 67 5.11 14.00 1.97
CA LYS A 67 6.04 14.00 3.09
C LYS A 67 6.43 12.57 3.42
N LEU A 68 7.73 12.25 3.30
CA LEU A 68 8.27 10.92 3.49
C LEU A 68 9.15 10.84 4.74
N PRO A 69 9.26 9.67 5.39
CA PRO A 69 10.32 9.43 6.36
C PRO A 69 11.71 9.58 5.72
N ARG A 70 12.65 10.18 6.46
CA ARG A 70 14.05 10.26 6.00
C ARG A 70 14.63 8.86 5.82
N VAL A 71 15.40 8.66 4.76
CA VAL A 71 16.22 7.46 4.55
C VAL A 71 17.67 7.82 4.85
N PHE A 72 18.38 6.93 5.52
CA PHE A 72 19.80 7.03 5.83
C PHE A 72 20.58 6.06 4.95
N THR A 73 21.66 6.51 4.40
CA THR A 73 22.55 5.69 3.56
C THR A 73 23.66 5.03 4.37
N ASP A 74 24.01 5.64 5.50
CA ASP A 74 25.06 5.17 6.39
C ASP A 74 24.49 4.95 7.80
N PRO A 75 24.70 3.77 8.43
CA PRO A 75 24.35 3.55 9.82
C PRO A 75 24.97 4.54 10.81
N GLU A 76 26.14 5.14 10.47
CA GLU A 76 26.78 6.17 11.30
C GLU A 76 25.97 7.47 11.41
N GLU A 77 24.98 7.67 10.53
CA GLU A 77 24.07 8.81 10.60
C GLU A 77 22.91 8.64 11.60
N ILE A 78 22.83 7.51 12.32
CA ILE A 78 21.72 7.21 13.22
C ILE A 78 21.82 8.02 14.51
N GLU A 79 21.16 9.18 14.54
CA GLU A 79 21.03 10.05 15.72
C GLU A 79 19.67 9.92 16.43
N LYS A 80 18.70 9.27 15.79
CA LYS A 80 17.33 9.09 16.26
C LYS A 80 16.86 7.67 15.96
N PRO A 81 15.78 7.20 16.61
CA PRO A 81 15.24 5.89 16.30
C PRO A 81 14.95 5.72 14.80
N VAL A 82 15.41 4.60 14.26
CA VAL A 82 15.21 4.18 12.87
C VAL A 82 14.54 2.82 12.82
N ILE A 83 13.81 2.56 11.76
CA ILE A 83 13.35 1.23 11.38
C ILE A 83 14.21 0.71 10.25
N VAL A 84 14.74 -0.48 10.40
CA VAL A 84 15.54 -1.16 9.39
C VAL A 84 14.67 -2.22 8.72
N LYS A 85 14.58 -2.15 7.40
CA LYS A 85 13.73 -3.01 6.57
C LYS A 85 14.62 -3.79 5.61
N PHE A 86 14.53 -5.12 5.63
CA PHE A 86 15.22 -5.95 4.65
C PHE A 86 14.39 -6.12 3.38
N HIS A 87 15.05 -6.21 2.22
CA HIS A 87 14.36 -6.46 0.96
C HIS A 87 13.70 -7.86 0.97
N GLY A 88 12.52 -7.96 0.34
CA GLY A 88 11.72 -9.19 0.35
C GLY A 88 10.94 -9.45 1.63
N ALA A 89 11.10 -8.63 2.67
CA ALA A 89 10.28 -8.72 3.88
C ALA A 89 8.90 -8.09 3.62
N GLY A 90 7.84 -8.87 3.82
CA GLY A 90 6.44 -8.43 3.68
C GLY A 90 5.66 -8.65 4.97
N GLY A 91 4.53 -7.93 5.14
CA GLY A 91 3.62 -8.12 6.27
C GLY A 91 4.22 -7.83 7.65
N GLY A 92 5.23 -6.95 7.74
CA GLY A 92 5.89 -6.60 9.00
C GLY A 92 6.98 -7.58 9.46
N PHE A 93 7.27 -8.61 8.69
CA PHE A 93 8.34 -9.55 8.97
C PHE A 93 9.71 -8.99 8.54
N GLY A 94 10.78 -9.25 9.32
CA GLY A 94 12.15 -8.88 8.94
C GLY A 94 12.50 -7.41 9.23
N TYR A 95 11.74 -6.73 10.12
CA TYR A 95 12.07 -5.38 10.57
C TYR A 95 12.69 -5.38 11.95
N PHE A 96 13.54 -4.41 12.22
CA PHE A 96 13.95 -4.09 13.58
C PHE A 96 14.12 -2.58 13.78
N VAL A 97 14.06 -2.14 15.02
CA VAL A 97 14.27 -0.75 15.41
C VAL A 97 15.64 -0.62 16.06
N ALA A 98 16.38 0.41 15.66
CA ALA A 98 17.64 0.80 16.30
C ALA A 98 17.58 2.29 16.66
N LYS A 99 18.21 2.65 17.79
CA LYS A 99 18.29 4.04 18.29
C LYS A 99 19.69 4.63 18.23
N SER A 100 20.68 3.81 17.85
CA SER A 100 22.07 4.20 17.64
C SER A 100 22.76 3.25 16.66
N THR A 101 23.91 3.67 16.17
CA THR A 101 24.79 2.87 15.30
C THR A 101 25.20 1.54 15.97
N GLU A 102 25.55 1.56 17.26
CA GLU A 102 25.94 0.36 17.98
C GLU A 102 24.81 -0.65 18.04
N GLN A 103 23.59 -0.19 18.36
CA GLN A 103 22.41 -1.06 18.39
C GLN A 103 22.06 -1.59 17.01
N PHE A 104 22.23 -0.80 15.97
CA PHE A 104 22.04 -1.25 14.59
C PHE A 104 22.94 -2.44 14.28
N TRP A 105 24.25 -2.32 14.51
CA TRP A 105 25.21 -3.39 14.24
C TRP A 105 25.01 -4.61 15.13
N GLU A 106 24.69 -4.42 16.41
CA GLU A 106 24.37 -5.52 17.33
C GLU A 106 23.21 -6.37 16.81
N VAL A 107 22.08 -5.73 16.46
CA VAL A 107 20.88 -6.44 16.03
C VAL A 107 21.06 -7.02 14.63
N LYS A 108 21.65 -6.27 13.69
CA LYS A 108 21.92 -6.70 12.31
C LYS A 108 22.81 -7.95 12.32
N ASN A 109 23.93 -7.93 13.03
CA ASN A 109 24.87 -9.04 13.05
C ASN A 109 24.34 -10.27 13.78
N LYS A 110 23.47 -10.09 14.79
CA LYS A 110 22.83 -11.19 15.51
C LYS A 110 21.72 -11.88 14.74
N LYS A 111 20.86 -11.09 14.06
CA LYS A 111 19.63 -11.60 13.42
C LYS A 111 19.78 -11.83 11.92
N HIS A 112 20.63 -11.04 11.25
CA HIS A 112 20.76 -11.01 9.79
C HIS A 112 22.22 -10.83 9.36
N PRO A 113 23.18 -11.70 9.84
CA PRO A 113 24.62 -11.50 9.63
C PRO A 113 25.00 -11.35 8.16
N ASP A 114 24.41 -12.16 7.29
CA ASP A 114 24.75 -12.26 5.88
C ASP A 114 23.88 -11.38 4.95
N ASN A 115 22.84 -10.73 5.51
CA ASN A 115 21.95 -9.90 4.70
C ASN A 115 22.38 -8.44 4.77
N ASN A 116 22.95 -7.92 3.67
CA ASN A 116 23.36 -6.53 3.51
C ASN A 116 22.39 -5.71 2.63
N ASP A 117 21.27 -6.32 2.21
CA ASP A 117 20.25 -5.67 1.41
C ASP A 117 19.13 -5.15 2.32
N TYR A 118 19.31 -3.93 2.84
CA TYR A 118 18.40 -3.27 3.77
C TYR A 118 18.28 -1.77 3.50
N ALA A 119 17.16 -1.20 3.95
CA ALA A 119 16.94 0.24 4.01
C ALA A 119 16.84 0.70 5.47
N ILE A 120 17.54 1.77 5.82
CA ILE A 120 17.45 2.44 7.12
C ILE A 120 16.53 3.64 6.97
N GLN A 121 15.41 3.66 7.69
CA GLN A 121 14.40 4.70 7.58
C GLN A 121 14.11 5.31 8.94
N GLU A 122 13.87 6.62 8.98
CA GLU A 122 13.41 7.31 10.18
C GLU A 122 12.17 6.61 10.77
N TYR A 123 12.20 6.36 12.08
CA TYR A 123 11.04 5.80 12.78
C TYR A 123 10.07 6.92 13.15
N ILE A 124 8.98 7.03 12.40
CA ILE A 124 7.94 8.04 12.66
C ILE A 124 7.01 7.54 13.77
N VAL A 125 6.93 8.30 14.86
CA VAL A 125 6.01 8.01 15.96
C VAL A 125 4.65 8.62 15.66
N GLY A 126 3.65 7.77 15.46
CA GLY A 126 2.29 8.19 15.14
C GLY A 126 1.33 7.02 15.01
N VAL A 127 0.16 7.29 14.48
CA VAL A 127 -0.88 6.30 14.20
C VAL A 127 -0.76 5.87 12.76
N PRO A 128 -0.58 4.56 12.45
CA PRO A 128 -0.65 4.08 11.09
C PRO A 128 -2.09 4.25 10.56
N VAL A 129 -2.20 4.88 9.39
CA VAL A 129 -3.47 5.16 8.71
C VAL A 129 -3.30 4.75 7.25
N TYR A 130 -4.18 3.90 6.78
CA TYR A 130 -4.22 3.38 5.43
C TYR A 130 -5.42 4.01 4.72
N ALA A 131 -5.16 4.91 3.77
CA ALA A 131 -6.19 5.63 3.03
C ALA A 131 -6.47 4.90 1.71
N HIS A 132 -7.69 4.41 1.54
CA HIS A 132 -8.13 3.69 0.36
C HIS A 132 -8.85 4.61 -0.61
N PHE A 133 -8.38 4.64 -1.84
CA PHE A 133 -8.90 5.48 -2.91
C PHE A 133 -9.41 4.63 -4.07
N PHE A 134 -10.16 5.30 -4.93
CA PHE A 134 -10.52 4.81 -6.24
C PHE A 134 -10.40 5.94 -7.27
N GLN A 135 -9.59 5.74 -8.30
CA GLN A 135 -9.51 6.63 -9.45
C GLN A 135 -10.25 6.01 -10.63
N SER A 136 -11.33 6.62 -11.07
CA SER A 136 -12.05 6.15 -12.26
C SER A 136 -11.43 6.75 -13.52
N PRO A 137 -10.96 5.96 -14.49
CA PRO A 137 -10.56 6.48 -15.80
C PRO A 137 -11.76 6.85 -16.65
N ILE A 138 -12.96 6.38 -16.31
CA ILE A 138 -14.20 6.63 -17.05
C ILE A 138 -14.80 7.99 -16.71
N THR A 139 -14.87 8.34 -15.42
CA THR A 139 -15.41 9.64 -14.95
C THR A 139 -14.32 10.67 -14.71
N GLY A 140 -13.06 10.25 -14.58
CA GLY A 140 -11.94 11.10 -14.19
C GLY A 140 -11.91 11.46 -12.70
N GLU A 141 -12.87 10.97 -11.91
CA GLU A 141 -13.00 11.31 -10.49
C GLU A 141 -12.11 10.45 -9.61
N LEU A 142 -11.51 11.09 -8.61
CA LEU A 142 -10.88 10.45 -7.45
C LEU A 142 -11.88 10.37 -6.31
N GLU A 143 -11.93 9.21 -5.65
CA GLU A 143 -12.80 8.96 -4.51
C GLU A 143 -11.98 8.43 -3.33
N ILE A 144 -12.27 8.89 -2.11
CA ILE A 144 -11.85 8.22 -0.89
C ILE A 144 -12.92 7.18 -0.55
N LEU A 145 -12.52 5.90 -0.57
CA LEU A 145 -13.44 4.80 -0.27
C LEU A 145 -13.50 4.50 1.22
N SER A 146 -12.37 4.51 1.92
CA SER A 146 -12.31 4.12 3.33
C SER A 146 -10.96 4.44 3.96
N PHE A 147 -10.90 4.26 5.29
CA PHE A 147 -9.65 4.24 6.04
C PHE A 147 -9.62 3.03 6.98
N ASP A 148 -8.44 2.45 7.15
CA ASP A 148 -8.21 1.45 8.18
C ASP A 148 -6.89 1.68 8.92
N LYS A 149 -6.76 1.01 10.05
CA LYS A 149 -5.52 0.81 10.80
C LYS A 149 -5.18 -0.67 10.77
N ARG A 150 -3.92 -1.00 10.54
CA ARG A 150 -3.43 -2.37 10.70
C ARG A 150 -3.31 -2.71 12.18
N TYR A 151 -3.77 -3.90 12.56
CA TYR A 151 -3.61 -4.44 13.89
C TYR A 151 -2.38 -5.34 13.88
N GLU A 152 -1.33 -4.86 14.52
CA GLU A 152 -0.01 -5.48 14.49
C GLU A 152 0.21 -6.33 15.75
N SER A 153 0.80 -7.52 15.62
CA SER A 153 0.83 -8.58 16.61
C SER A 153 1.18 -8.13 18.03
N ASN A 154 2.46 -7.92 18.36
CA ASN A 154 2.79 -7.47 19.71
C ASN A 154 3.02 -5.94 19.80
N ALA A 155 3.20 -5.22 18.71
CA ALA A 155 3.31 -3.77 18.74
C ALA A 155 2.07 -3.12 19.37
N ASP A 156 0.89 -3.56 18.99
CA ASP A 156 -0.39 -3.09 19.54
C ASP A 156 -0.65 -3.62 20.97
N SER A 157 -0.04 -4.72 21.38
CA SER A 157 -0.21 -5.32 22.71
C SER A 157 0.77 -4.81 23.77
N ILE A 158 1.94 -4.30 23.37
CA ILE A 158 2.98 -3.80 24.28
C ILE A 158 2.45 -2.71 25.20
N GLY A 159 1.58 -1.80 24.72
CA GLY A 159 0.97 -0.76 25.52
C GLY A 159 0.05 -1.23 26.65
N ARG A 160 -0.29 -2.52 26.73
CA ARG A 160 -1.09 -3.14 27.79
C ARG A 160 -0.26 -3.64 28.95
N ILE A 161 1.06 -3.65 28.81
CA ILE A 161 2.01 -4.16 29.79
C ILE A 161 2.79 -2.97 30.37
N LYS A 162 3.01 -2.94 31.68
CA LYS A 162 3.84 -1.90 32.30
C LYS A 162 5.23 -1.88 31.68
N ALA A 163 5.82 -0.70 31.56
CA ALA A 163 7.16 -0.54 30.99
C ALA A 163 8.22 -1.38 31.70
N GLU A 164 8.14 -1.51 33.03
CA GLU A 164 9.02 -2.35 33.83
C GLU A 164 8.96 -3.82 33.42
N ASP A 165 7.75 -4.35 33.20
CA ASP A 165 7.52 -5.74 32.80
C ASP A 165 7.99 -5.97 31.34
N GLN A 166 7.81 -4.96 30.45
CA GLN A 166 8.31 -5.04 29.07
C GLN A 166 9.85 -5.17 29.05
N LEU A 167 10.53 -4.35 29.86
CA LEU A 167 11.98 -4.36 29.96
C LEU A 167 12.47 -5.66 30.60
N ALA A 168 11.82 -6.11 31.69
CA ALA A 168 12.17 -7.35 32.39
C ALA A 168 11.99 -8.59 31.50
N ALA A 169 10.91 -8.63 30.69
CA ALA A 169 10.63 -9.73 29.78
C ALA A 169 11.43 -9.65 28.47
N ASN A 170 12.20 -8.58 28.24
CA ASN A 170 12.96 -8.34 27.00
C ASN A 170 12.13 -8.54 25.73
N ILE A 171 10.91 -7.98 25.72
CA ILE A 171 9.95 -8.14 24.61
C ILE A 171 10.44 -7.35 23.41
N HIS A 172 10.65 -8.03 22.30
CA HIS A 172 10.94 -7.41 21.01
C HIS A 172 9.66 -7.09 20.26
N THR A 173 9.56 -5.86 19.73
CA THR A 173 8.42 -5.43 18.92
C THR A 173 8.32 -6.25 17.63
N SER A 174 7.11 -6.69 17.31
CA SER A 174 6.75 -7.32 16.04
C SER A 174 5.62 -6.53 15.38
N TYR A 175 5.77 -6.33 14.09
CA TYR A 175 4.84 -5.58 13.25
C TYR A 175 4.05 -6.50 12.31
N THR A 176 3.99 -7.80 12.62
CA THR A 176 3.19 -8.75 11.82
C THR A 176 1.71 -8.41 11.92
N ILE A 177 1.11 -8.15 10.77
CA ILE A 177 -0.29 -7.76 10.68
C ILE A 177 -1.19 -8.97 10.94
N VAL A 178 -2.05 -8.88 11.94
CA VAL A 178 -3.01 -9.92 12.33
C VAL A 178 -4.46 -9.55 11.99
N GLY A 179 -4.70 -8.30 11.57
CA GLY A 179 -6.03 -7.84 11.20
C GLY A 179 -6.07 -6.37 10.79
N ASN A 180 -7.27 -5.93 10.42
CA ASN A 180 -7.54 -4.54 10.02
C ASN A 180 -8.66 -3.98 10.89
N ILE A 181 -8.51 -2.76 11.35
CA ILE A 181 -9.51 -2.04 12.14
C ILE A 181 -10.03 -0.89 11.27
N PRO A 182 -11.34 -0.85 10.95
CA PRO A 182 -11.92 0.28 10.25
C PRO A 182 -11.87 1.52 11.13
N ILE A 183 -11.50 2.66 10.53
CA ILE A 183 -11.47 3.93 11.23
C ILE A 183 -12.21 5.01 10.44
N VAL A 184 -12.73 6.00 11.17
CA VAL A 184 -13.16 7.28 10.61
C VAL A 184 -12.07 8.29 10.93
N ILE A 185 -11.46 8.84 9.88
CA ILE A 185 -10.40 9.82 10.06
C ILE A 185 -10.97 11.15 10.53
N ARG A 186 -10.17 11.93 11.25
CA ARG A 186 -10.53 13.29 11.63
C ARG A 186 -10.80 14.14 10.38
N GLU A 187 -11.93 14.82 10.33
CA GLU A 187 -12.42 15.58 9.17
C GLU A 187 -11.39 16.58 8.63
N SER A 188 -10.66 17.26 9.52
CA SER A 188 -9.62 18.22 9.11
C SER A 188 -8.43 17.62 8.37
N LEU A 189 -8.31 16.29 8.33
CA LEU A 189 -7.28 15.58 7.56
C LEU A 189 -7.77 15.15 6.17
N LEU A 190 -9.08 15.08 5.94
CA LEU A 190 -9.65 14.63 4.66
C LEU A 190 -9.14 15.41 3.46
N PRO A 191 -9.11 16.77 3.48
CA PRO A 191 -8.58 17.53 2.34
C PRO A 191 -7.14 17.17 2.01
N LYS A 192 -6.29 16.98 3.04
CA LYS A 192 -4.89 16.61 2.87
C LYS A 192 -4.72 15.24 2.22
N PHE A 193 -5.49 14.24 2.68
CA PHE A 193 -5.47 12.92 2.05
C PHE A 193 -5.95 12.98 0.60
N PHE A 194 -6.99 13.78 0.33
CA PHE A 194 -7.50 13.95 -1.03
C PHE A 194 -6.45 14.57 -1.96
N GLU A 195 -5.81 15.67 -1.54
CA GLU A 195 -4.70 16.31 -2.26
C GLU A 195 -3.54 15.34 -2.52
N MET A 196 -3.18 14.50 -1.53
CA MET A 196 -2.16 13.47 -1.69
C MET A 196 -2.55 12.45 -2.77
N GLY A 197 -3.80 11.97 -2.74
CA GLY A 197 -4.32 11.04 -3.75
C GLY A 197 -4.31 11.63 -5.15
N GLU A 198 -4.80 12.88 -5.31
CA GLU A 198 -4.77 13.58 -6.60
C GLU A 198 -3.36 13.75 -7.15
N SER A 199 -2.40 14.12 -6.29
CA SER A 199 -1.01 14.31 -6.69
C SER A 199 -0.37 13.01 -7.14
N VAL A 200 -0.60 11.91 -6.42
CA VAL A 200 -0.11 10.57 -6.78
C VAL A 200 -0.67 10.12 -8.13
N VAL A 201 -1.97 10.28 -8.35
CA VAL A 201 -2.62 9.97 -9.64
C VAL A 201 -2.07 10.84 -10.76
N LYS A 202 -1.91 12.13 -10.54
CA LYS A 202 -1.36 13.06 -11.54
C LYS A 202 0.04 12.64 -11.97
N VAL A 203 0.94 12.44 -11.01
CA VAL A 203 2.34 12.07 -11.29
C VAL A 203 2.43 10.70 -11.94
N SER A 204 1.53 9.77 -11.59
CA SER A 204 1.52 8.43 -12.19
C SER A 204 1.37 8.44 -13.71
N LYS A 205 0.69 9.43 -14.28
CA LYS A 205 0.55 9.60 -15.73
C LYS A 205 1.87 9.99 -16.41
N ASP A 206 2.72 10.71 -15.71
CA ASP A 206 4.02 11.16 -16.23
C ASP A 206 5.08 10.05 -16.16
N ILE A 207 4.88 9.05 -15.30
CA ILE A 207 5.84 7.95 -15.09
C ILE A 207 5.45 6.66 -15.81
N THR A 208 4.28 6.59 -16.45
CA THR A 208 3.86 5.46 -17.29
C THR A 208 4.02 5.79 -18.77
N ALA A 209 4.53 4.85 -19.55
CA ALA A 209 4.82 5.06 -20.96
C ALA A 209 3.56 5.32 -21.80
N ASN A 210 2.43 4.70 -21.43
CA ASN A 210 1.15 4.89 -22.09
C ASN A 210 0.37 6.12 -21.60
N GLY A 211 0.87 6.84 -20.58
CA GLY A 211 0.23 8.02 -20.00
C GLY A 211 -1.10 7.74 -19.26
N LYS A 212 -1.54 6.49 -19.14
CA LYS A 212 -2.77 6.13 -18.41
C LYS A 212 -2.63 6.38 -16.91
N GLY A 213 -1.45 6.14 -16.35
CA GLY A 213 -1.18 6.31 -14.94
C GLY A 213 -1.91 5.31 -14.06
N LEU A 214 -2.05 5.66 -12.80
CA LEU A 214 -2.76 4.88 -11.78
C LEU A 214 -4.27 5.09 -11.92
N PHE A 215 -5.02 4.00 -12.05
CA PHE A 215 -6.48 3.99 -11.98
C PHE A 215 -6.98 2.70 -11.30
N GLY A 216 -8.25 2.71 -10.92
CA GLY A 216 -8.84 1.70 -10.08
C GLY A 216 -8.57 1.94 -8.60
N PRO A 217 -8.65 0.90 -7.75
CA PRO A 217 -8.39 1.01 -6.31
C PRO A 217 -6.89 1.14 -6.02
N PHE A 218 -6.54 1.99 -5.06
CA PHE A 218 -5.19 2.09 -4.52
C PHE A 218 -5.21 2.53 -3.06
N CYS A 219 -4.07 2.41 -2.39
CA CYS A 219 -3.94 2.78 -0.99
C CYS A 219 -2.66 3.60 -0.77
N LEU A 220 -2.76 4.65 0.04
CA LEU A 220 -1.61 5.35 0.60
C LEU A 220 -1.42 4.88 2.04
N GLU A 221 -0.26 4.30 2.32
CA GLU A 221 0.09 3.80 3.64
C GLU A 221 0.86 4.88 4.39
N CYS A 222 0.23 5.41 5.46
CA CYS A 222 0.70 6.63 6.11
C CYS A 222 0.84 6.47 7.62
N ILE A 223 1.61 7.36 8.24
CA ILE A 223 1.64 7.57 9.68
C ILE A 223 1.22 9.01 9.97
N VAL A 224 0.21 9.18 10.80
CA VAL A 224 -0.25 10.50 11.26
C VAL A 224 0.33 10.78 12.64
N THR A 225 1.15 11.82 12.75
CA THR A 225 1.81 12.20 14.00
C THR A 225 0.87 12.97 14.94
N ARG A 226 1.28 13.18 16.18
CA ARG A 226 0.55 14.02 17.15
C ARG A 226 0.33 15.47 16.70
N LYS A 227 1.14 15.96 15.75
CA LYS A 227 1.00 17.29 15.14
C LYS A 227 0.10 17.28 13.91
N LEU A 228 -0.57 16.16 13.62
CA LEU A 228 -1.40 15.96 12.43
C LEU A 228 -0.62 16.12 11.11
N GLU A 229 0.67 15.80 11.14
CA GLU A 229 1.50 15.67 9.95
C GLU A 229 1.34 14.24 9.41
N ILE A 230 1.17 14.11 8.10
CA ILE A 230 0.99 12.82 7.42
C ILE A 230 2.30 12.48 6.73
N PHE A 231 2.91 11.37 7.11
CA PHE A 231 4.06 10.79 6.44
C PHE A 231 3.61 9.58 5.64
N CYS A 232 3.79 9.60 4.32
CA CYS A 232 3.53 8.45 3.47
C CYS A 232 4.80 7.60 3.36
N PHE A 233 4.66 6.29 3.46
CA PHE A 233 5.82 5.39 3.39
C PHE A 233 5.66 4.25 2.36
N GLU A 234 4.47 4.10 1.77
CA GLU A 234 4.19 3.09 0.75
C GLU A 234 2.95 3.47 -0.06
N ILE A 235 2.94 3.13 -1.35
CA ILE A 235 1.78 3.18 -2.24
C ILE A 235 1.46 1.76 -2.68
N SER A 236 0.23 1.33 -2.45
CA SER A 236 -0.28 0.07 -3.01
C SER A 236 -1.21 0.38 -4.18
N ALA A 237 -0.77 0.13 -5.40
CA ALA A 237 -1.47 0.50 -6.64
C ALA A 237 -2.53 -0.54 -7.07
N ARG A 238 -3.19 -1.18 -6.12
CA ARG A 238 -4.17 -2.28 -6.31
C ARG A 238 -5.01 -2.46 -5.06
N ILE A 239 -5.91 -3.45 -5.05
CA ILE A 239 -6.67 -3.84 -3.85
C ILE A 239 -5.70 -4.32 -2.75
N VAL A 240 -5.93 -3.84 -1.53
CA VAL A 240 -5.19 -4.24 -0.32
C VAL A 240 -6.13 -4.84 0.73
N ALA A 241 -5.55 -5.50 1.74
CA ALA A 241 -6.31 -6.18 2.79
C ALA A 241 -7.26 -5.27 3.58
N GLY A 242 -6.92 -3.99 3.73
CA GLY A 242 -7.73 -3.00 4.44
C GLY A 242 -9.09 -2.67 3.80
N THR A 243 -9.37 -3.17 2.60
CA THR A 243 -10.71 -3.08 2.00
C THR A 243 -11.71 -4.08 2.60
N ASN A 244 -11.23 -5.14 3.22
CA ASN A 244 -12.06 -6.23 3.75
C ASN A 244 -13.06 -5.80 4.84
N PRO A 245 -12.76 -4.85 5.76
CA PRO A 245 -13.71 -4.39 6.75
C PRO A 245 -14.95 -3.70 6.18
N PHE A 246 -14.91 -3.29 4.91
CA PHE A 246 -15.93 -2.44 4.28
C PHE A 246 -16.72 -3.17 3.18
N VAL A 247 -17.13 -4.42 3.43
CA VAL A 247 -17.86 -5.27 2.47
C VAL A 247 -19.18 -4.64 2.04
N GLU A 248 -19.90 -3.99 2.94
CA GLU A 248 -21.16 -3.28 2.66
C GLU A 248 -20.95 -1.79 2.32
N GLY A 249 -19.72 -1.31 2.35
CA GLY A 249 -19.37 0.09 2.16
C GLY A 249 -18.86 0.76 3.44
N SER A 250 -18.45 2.01 3.34
CA SER A 250 -17.88 2.79 4.42
C SER A 250 -18.69 4.06 4.66
N PRO A 251 -18.44 4.80 5.77
CA PRO A 251 -19.03 6.12 5.96
C PRO A 251 -18.74 7.10 4.81
N TYR A 252 -17.62 6.95 4.11
CA TYR A 252 -17.22 7.81 3.00
C TYR A 252 -17.98 7.48 1.71
N THR A 253 -18.15 6.21 1.39
CA THR A 253 -18.94 5.79 0.22
C THR A 253 -20.42 6.11 0.40
N ALA A 254 -20.93 6.05 1.63
CA ALA A 254 -22.31 6.43 1.96
C ALA A 254 -22.62 7.93 1.73
N LEU A 255 -21.59 8.80 1.65
CA LEU A 255 -21.78 10.22 1.32
C LEU A 255 -22.04 10.44 -0.20
N LYS A 256 -21.68 9.47 -1.03
CA LYS A 256 -21.76 9.60 -2.51
C LYS A 256 -22.81 8.68 -3.12
N TYR A 257 -23.03 7.53 -2.54
CA TYR A 257 -23.86 6.46 -3.12
C TYR A 257 -25.08 6.18 -2.27
N ASP A 258 -26.25 6.10 -2.90
CA ASP A 258 -27.51 5.73 -2.25
C ASP A 258 -27.65 4.24 -1.94
N VAL A 259 -26.69 3.44 -2.39
CA VAL A 259 -26.61 1.99 -2.19
C VAL A 259 -25.26 1.62 -1.56
N PRO A 260 -25.20 0.48 -0.84
CA PRO A 260 -23.94 -0.01 -0.31
C PRO A 260 -22.87 -0.12 -1.38
N MET A 261 -21.72 0.55 -1.20
CA MET A 261 -20.64 0.61 -2.17
C MET A 261 -19.32 0.16 -1.54
N SER A 262 -18.96 -1.10 -1.78
CA SER A 262 -17.63 -1.63 -1.45
C SER A 262 -16.66 -1.39 -2.61
N THR A 263 -15.37 -1.59 -2.37
CA THR A 263 -14.34 -1.53 -3.44
C THR A 263 -14.66 -2.46 -4.62
N GLY A 264 -15.13 -3.69 -4.34
CA GLY A 264 -15.51 -4.62 -5.40
C GLY A 264 -16.72 -4.15 -6.21
N ARG A 265 -17.74 -3.59 -5.55
CA ARG A 265 -18.90 -3.00 -6.25
C ARG A 265 -18.52 -1.79 -7.07
N ARG A 266 -17.57 -0.98 -6.59
CA ARG A 266 -17.07 0.19 -7.32
C ARG A 266 -16.29 -0.20 -8.58
N ILE A 267 -15.47 -1.25 -8.50
CA ILE A 267 -14.80 -1.84 -9.67
C ILE A 267 -15.84 -2.35 -10.68
N ALA A 268 -16.83 -3.11 -10.22
CA ALA A 268 -17.87 -3.63 -11.08
C ALA A 268 -18.68 -2.51 -11.78
N LEU A 269 -18.96 -1.42 -11.07
CA LEU A 269 -19.61 -0.24 -11.63
C LEU A 269 -18.76 0.42 -12.72
N ASP A 270 -17.45 0.56 -12.49
CA ASP A 270 -16.52 1.16 -13.45
C ASP A 270 -16.43 0.31 -14.73
N ILE A 271 -16.33 -1.02 -14.59
CA ILE A 271 -16.35 -1.95 -15.71
C ILE A 271 -17.67 -1.86 -16.49
N LYS A 272 -18.80 -1.83 -15.77
CA LYS A 272 -20.12 -1.67 -16.41
C LYS A 272 -20.22 -0.38 -17.22
N GLN A 273 -19.82 0.75 -16.63
CA GLN A 273 -19.82 2.04 -17.30
C GLN A 273 -18.88 2.06 -18.52
N ALA A 274 -17.71 1.41 -18.42
CA ALA A 274 -16.79 1.27 -19.54
C ALA A 274 -17.39 0.48 -20.71
N ILE A 275 -18.09 -0.62 -20.41
CA ILE A 275 -18.76 -1.43 -21.45
C ILE A 275 -19.90 -0.64 -22.09
N GLU A 276 -20.77 -0.03 -21.31
CA GLU A 276 -21.91 0.76 -21.79
C GLU A 276 -21.47 1.98 -22.61
N GLY A 277 -20.33 2.58 -22.25
CA GLY A 277 -19.74 3.73 -22.95
C GLY A 277 -18.81 3.35 -24.11
N GLY A 278 -18.59 2.08 -24.41
CA GLY A 278 -17.63 1.63 -25.43
C GLY A 278 -16.17 1.97 -25.10
N LYS A 279 -15.82 2.09 -23.82
CA LYS A 279 -14.51 2.52 -23.28
C LYS A 279 -13.78 1.41 -22.53
N LEU A 280 -14.02 0.16 -22.90
CA LEU A 280 -13.42 -0.98 -22.18
C LEU A 280 -11.89 -0.91 -22.16
N GLU A 281 -11.28 -0.47 -23.26
CA GLU A 281 -9.81 -0.32 -23.35
C GLU A 281 -9.23 0.72 -22.36
N ASP A 282 -10.04 1.66 -21.87
CA ASP A 282 -9.58 2.69 -20.94
C ASP A 282 -9.31 2.11 -19.54
N ILE A 283 -9.94 0.99 -19.19
CA ILE A 283 -9.83 0.30 -17.89
C ILE A 283 -8.93 -0.94 -17.93
N LEU A 284 -8.35 -1.26 -19.09
CA LEU A 284 -7.47 -2.42 -19.25
C LEU A 284 -6.01 -2.00 -19.38
N GLY A 285 -5.13 -2.76 -18.72
CA GLY A 285 -3.68 -2.59 -18.75
C GLY A 285 -2.93 -3.74 -19.40
#